data_ce1560c6b8364d36c7cfb25a4e96e6bb
#
_entry.id   ce1560c6b8364d36c7cfb25a4e96e6bb
#
_cell.length_a   1.000
_cell.length_b   1.000
_cell.length_c   1.000
_cell.angle_alpha   90.00
_cell.angle_beta   90.00
_cell.angle_gamma   90.00
#
_symmetry.space_group_name_H-M   'P 1'
#
loop_
_entity.id
_entity.type
_entity.pdbx_description
1 polymer ?
#
loop_
_entity_poly.entity_id
_entity_poly.type
_entity_poly.pdbx_seq_one_letter_code
_entity_poly.pdbx_strand_id
1 'polypeptide(L)'
;GQGKVKQAVKSALLSDRHIILVGSPGIGKTTLAKNIAKILGKKTPFVRVQGSPDLTVEDLLGDIDPIKALKYGSLSIEAFTKGKIFKADKGILFFDELNRCPEKVQNALLQVLEEKKATIGSYDVDFDIDFIFIGTMNPEDTSTEKLSDVLLDRFDLIYMHYPENINIEKDIVVSKGKKIDNIIVSNKLLELMIYFIRLLREDKNLEKKPSVRASLGLYERSQSNALLNNRKNVTFDDIKDVIISVLAHRVRLKPSIKYLQNPEDYISSQFEKNIVDSDVLEEKKGDLL
;
A
#
# COMPACT_ATOMS: atom_id res chain seq x y z
N GLY A 1 14.56 -6.31 -0.51
CA GLY A 1 13.94 -6.66 -1.77
C GLY A 1 13.71 -5.46 -2.66
N GLN A 2 13.18 -5.69 -3.86
CA GLN A 2 12.84 -4.61 -4.82
C GLN A 2 14.07 -3.81 -5.33
N GLY A 3 15.22 -4.45 -5.56
CA GLY A 3 16.45 -3.79 -6.03
C GLY A 3 16.24 -3.01 -7.34
N LYS A 4 15.63 -3.65 -8.33
CA LYS A 4 15.32 -3.05 -9.64
C LYS A 4 14.34 -1.86 -9.50
N VAL A 5 13.31 -1.99 -8.66
CA VAL A 5 12.36 -0.91 -8.37
C VAL A 5 13.06 0.31 -7.75
N LYS A 6 13.93 0.07 -6.76
CA LYS A 6 14.70 1.15 -6.12
C LYS A 6 15.62 1.87 -7.12
N GLN A 7 16.22 1.12 -8.04
CA GLN A 7 17.07 1.70 -9.10
C GLN A 7 16.24 2.53 -10.08
N ALA A 8 15.08 2.01 -10.55
CA ALA A 8 14.19 2.74 -11.44
C ALA A 8 13.68 4.04 -10.80
N VAL A 9 13.26 3.98 -9.53
CA VAL A 9 12.84 5.16 -8.78
C VAL A 9 13.97 6.19 -8.67
N LYS A 10 15.19 5.76 -8.34
CA LYS A 10 16.34 6.68 -8.27
C LYS A 10 16.63 7.34 -9.61
N SER A 11 16.59 6.57 -10.70
CA SER A 11 16.79 7.09 -12.05
C SER A 11 15.74 8.13 -12.41
N ALA A 12 14.45 7.84 -12.17
CA ALA A 12 13.36 8.78 -12.43
C ALA A 12 13.50 10.09 -11.63
N LEU A 13 13.83 9.99 -10.33
CA LEU A 13 14.03 11.15 -9.47
C LEU A 13 15.22 12.03 -9.91
N LEU A 14 16.30 11.44 -10.41
CA LEU A 14 17.45 12.18 -10.93
C LEU A 14 17.16 12.90 -12.25
N SER A 15 16.10 12.51 -12.93
CA SER A 15 15.63 13.11 -14.19
C SER A 15 14.37 13.96 -14.01
N ASP A 16 14.04 14.31 -12.77
CA ASP A 16 12.84 15.07 -12.38
C ASP A 16 11.54 14.51 -12.98
N ARG A 17 11.48 13.16 -13.17
CA ARG A 17 10.32 12.47 -13.71
C ARG A 17 9.29 12.21 -12.61
N HIS A 18 8.04 12.39 -12.96
CA HIS A 18 6.91 11.96 -12.16
C HIS A 18 6.71 10.46 -12.28
N ILE A 19 6.35 9.77 -11.20
CA ILE A 19 6.24 8.31 -11.17
C ILE A 19 4.90 7.82 -10.61
N ILE A 20 4.43 6.68 -11.12
CA ILE A 20 3.35 5.91 -10.51
C ILE A 20 3.89 4.52 -10.12
N LEU A 21 3.77 4.18 -8.84
CA LEU A 21 4.07 2.86 -8.31
C LEU A 21 2.84 1.95 -8.51
N VAL A 22 2.97 0.98 -9.41
CA VAL A 22 1.88 0.07 -9.78
C VAL A 22 2.05 -1.26 -9.08
N GLY A 23 0.98 -1.82 -8.55
CA GLY A 23 1.00 -3.18 -7.99
C GLY A 23 -0.07 -3.43 -6.93
N SER A 24 -0.20 -4.68 -6.52
CA SER A 24 -1.21 -5.16 -5.58
C SER A 24 -1.20 -4.42 -4.23
N PRO A 25 -2.30 -4.38 -3.48
CA PRO A 25 -2.33 -3.80 -2.14
C PRO A 25 -1.34 -4.47 -1.19
N GLY A 26 -0.71 -3.69 -0.31
CA GLY A 26 0.14 -4.23 0.77
C GLY A 26 1.53 -4.73 0.37
N ILE A 27 2.01 -4.42 -0.85
CA ILE A 27 3.39 -4.73 -1.28
C ILE A 27 4.43 -3.67 -0.89
N GLY A 28 4.00 -2.57 -0.23
CA GLY A 28 4.90 -1.54 0.30
C GLY A 28 5.04 -0.27 -0.54
N LYS A 29 4.13 0.04 -1.47
CA LYS A 29 4.13 1.26 -2.29
C LYS A 29 4.25 2.53 -1.43
N THR A 30 3.32 2.71 -0.50
CA THR A 30 3.32 3.86 0.44
C THR A 30 4.57 3.92 1.31
N THR A 31 5.12 2.76 1.71
CA THR A 31 6.36 2.68 2.49
C THR A 31 7.56 3.16 1.66
N LEU A 32 7.61 2.79 0.39
CA LEU A 32 8.65 3.23 -0.54
C LEU A 32 8.61 4.75 -0.71
N ALA A 33 7.43 5.32 -0.98
CA ALA A 33 7.26 6.78 -1.12
C ALA A 33 7.71 7.55 0.13
N LYS A 34 7.31 7.10 1.33
CA LYS A 34 7.76 7.69 2.59
C LYS A 34 9.28 7.61 2.80
N ASN A 35 9.92 6.53 2.35
CA ASN A 35 11.36 6.40 2.44
C ASN A 35 12.09 7.31 1.44
N ILE A 36 11.54 7.53 0.26
CA ILE A 36 12.05 8.51 -0.72
C ILE A 36 12.08 9.89 -0.08
N ALA A 37 10.98 10.34 0.51
CA ALA A 37 10.90 11.62 1.19
C ALA A 37 11.97 11.80 2.30
N LYS A 38 12.22 10.72 3.06
CA LYS A 38 13.28 10.75 4.10
C LYS A 38 14.69 10.91 3.53
N ILE A 39 14.94 10.34 2.33
CA ILE A 39 16.24 10.42 1.65
C ILE A 39 16.48 11.82 1.10
N LEU A 40 15.44 12.45 0.54
CA LEU A 40 15.53 13.80 -0.01
C LEU A 40 15.74 14.89 1.05
N GLY A 41 15.46 14.58 2.32
CA GLY A 41 15.82 15.42 3.46
C GLY A 41 14.63 15.88 4.30
N LYS A 42 14.91 16.22 5.56
CA LYS A 42 13.89 16.62 6.54
C LYS A 42 13.16 17.95 6.21
N LYS A 43 13.76 18.78 5.37
CA LYS A 43 13.19 20.07 4.97
C LYS A 43 12.33 19.99 3.71
N THR A 44 12.38 18.87 2.98
CA THR A 44 11.58 18.67 1.75
C THR A 44 10.12 18.44 2.13
N PRO A 45 9.18 19.28 1.68
CA PRO A 45 7.76 19.06 1.92
C PRO A 45 7.33 17.69 1.41
N PHE A 46 6.56 16.96 2.22
CA PHE A 46 5.95 15.69 1.82
C PHE A 46 4.46 15.76 2.11
N VAL A 47 3.69 16.02 1.06
CA VAL A 47 2.24 16.16 1.16
C VAL A 47 1.58 14.91 0.65
N ARG A 48 0.77 14.26 1.50
CA ARG A 48 -0.01 13.09 1.13
C ARG A 48 -1.44 13.46 0.78
N VAL A 49 -1.89 12.97 -0.37
CA VAL A 49 -3.28 12.95 -0.81
C VAL A 49 -3.73 11.50 -0.89
N GLN A 50 -4.95 11.22 -0.44
CA GLN A 50 -5.60 9.92 -0.61
C GLN A 50 -6.63 10.05 -1.71
N GLY A 51 -6.48 9.27 -2.78
CA GLY A 51 -7.49 9.17 -3.84
C GLY A 51 -8.79 8.59 -3.30
N SER A 52 -9.88 9.26 -3.58
CA SER A 52 -11.24 8.82 -3.28
C SER A 52 -12.22 9.42 -4.27
N PRO A 53 -13.41 8.82 -4.47
CA PRO A 53 -14.44 9.38 -5.32
C PRO A 53 -14.95 10.76 -4.87
N ASP A 54 -14.81 11.07 -3.58
CA ASP A 54 -15.27 12.34 -2.98
C ASP A 54 -14.22 13.45 -3.03
N LEU A 55 -13.00 13.15 -3.52
CA LEU A 55 -11.93 14.14 -3.61
C LEU A 55 -12.31 15.21 -4.65
N THR A 56 -12.18 16.48 -4.27
CA THR A 56 -12.50 17.61 -5.14
C THR A 56 -11.26 18.32 -5.65
N VAL A 57 -11.45 19.16 -6.67
CA VAL A 57 -10.39 20.01 -7.22
C VAL A 57 -9.96 21.05 -6.18
N GLU A 58 -10.90 21.56 -5.40
CA GLU A 58 -10.68 22.53 -4.32
C GLU A 58 -9.81 21.96 -3.20
N ASP A 59 -9.95 20.66 -2.88
CA ASP A 59 -9.05 19.99 -1.94
C ASP A 59 -7.59 20.02 -2.38
N LEU A 60 -7.36 19.97 -3.69
CA LEU A 60 -6.02 19.97 -4.28
C LEU A 60 -5.49 21.38 -4.49
N LEU A 61 -6.24 22.22 -5.14
CA LEU A 61 -5.82 23.59 -5.49
C LEU A 61 -6.06 24.56 -4.36
N GLY A 62 -7.14 24.38 -3.62
CA GLY A 62 -7.59 25.32 -2.58
C GLY A 62 -8.88 26.01 -2.96
N ASP A 63 -9.41 26.77 -2.03
CA ASP A 63 -10.70 27.43 -2.17
C ASP A 63 -10.71 28.78 -1.46
N ILE A 64 -11.74 29.57 -1.72
CA ILE A 64 -11.99 30.84 -1.08
C ILE A 64 -12.55 30.59 0.32
N ASP A 65 -11.88 31.12 1.33
CA ASP A 65 -12.40 31.15 2.71
C ASP A 65 -13.50 32.20 2.81
N PRO A 66 -14.77 31.81 3.08
CA PRO A 66 -15.90 32.75 3.13
C PRO A 66 -15.73 33.85 4.18
N ILE A 67 -15.09 33.55 5.32
CA ILE A 67 -14.89 34.53 6.39
C ILE A 67 -13.85 35.56 5.97
N LYS A 68 -12.77 35.12 5.34
CA LYS A 68 -11.74 36.02 4.81
C LYS A 68 -12.26 36.83 3.61
N ALA A 69 -13.11 36.23 2.78
CA ALA A 69 -13.75 36.90 1.67
C ALA A 69 -14.65 38.08 2.12
N LEU A 70 -15.37 37.93 3.21
CA LEU A 70 -16.14 39.01 3.85
C LEU A 70 -15.24 40.15 4.34
N LYS A 71 -14.04 39.81 4.82
CA LYS A 71 -13.10 40.79 5.40
C LYS A 71 -12.24 41.51 4.35
N TYR A 72 -11.77 40.81 3.33
CA TYR A 72 -10.76 41.26 2.38
C TYR A 72 -11.34 41.42 0.94
N GLY A 73 -12.59 40.99 0.73
CA GLY A 73 -13.19 40.87 -0.58
C GLY A 73 -13.00 39.48 -1.21
N SER A 74 -14.00 39.01 -1.94
CA SER A 74 -14.02 37.67 -2.54
C SER A 74 -12.96 37.46 -3.64
N LEU A 75 -12.44 38.53 -4.22
CA LEU A 75 -11.38 38.53 -5.24
C LEU A 75 -9.98 38.80 -4.64
N SER A 76 -9.88 38.88 -3.33
CA SER A 76 -8.59 39.13 -2.66
C SER A 76 -7.81 37.83 -2.50
N ILE A 77 -6.49 37.86 -2.77
CA ILE A 77 -5.57 36.71 -2.56
C ILE A 77 -5.52 36.27 -1.11
N GLU A 78 -5.79 37.21 -0.16
CA GLU A 78 -5.86 36.93 1.27
C GLU A 78 -7.07 36.05 1.65
N ALA A 79 -8.11 36.06 0.81
CA ALA A 79 -9.27 35.18 1.00
C ALA A 79 -9.01 33.75 0.52
N PHE A 80 -7.95 33.52 -0.26
CA PHE A 80 -7.62 32.21 -0.77
C PHE A 80 -6.91 31.34 0.27
N THR A 81 -7.39 30.10 0.43
CA THR A 81 -6.76 29.06 1.25
C THR A 81 -6.07 28.04 0.35
N LYS A 82 -4.76 27.99 0.40
CA LYS A 82 -3.90 27.10 -0.40
C LYS A 82 -4.19 25.63 -0.15
N GLY A 83 -4.47 24.86 -1.19
CA GLY A 83 -4.69 23.43 -1.17
C GLY A 83 -3.41 22.59 -1.02
N LYS A 84 -3.54 21.29 -1.30
CA LYS A 84 -2.46 20.31 -1.12
C LYS A 84 -1.30 20.52 -2.09
N ILE A 85 -1.58 20.91 -3.32
CA ILE A 85 -0.58 21.14 -4.37
C ILE A 85 0.37 22.26 -3.97
N PHE A 86 -0.15 23.38 -3.48
CA PHE A 86 0.69 24.48 -3.00
C PHE A 86 1.57 24.13 -1.79
N LYS A 87 1.07 23.22 -0.92
CA LYS A 87 1.83 22.73 0.23
C LYS A 87 2.96 21.80 -0.18
N ALA A 88 2.87 21.21 -1.39
CA ALA A 88 3.87 20.30 -1.94
C ALA A 88 4.98 21.03 -2.73
N ASP A 89 4.84 22.34 -2.93
CA ASP A 89 5.82 23.13 -3.69
C ASP A 89 7.25 22.91 -3.16
N LYS A 90 8.19 22.75 -4.09
CA LYS A 90 9.62 22.38 -3.81
C LYS A 90 9.78 21.05 -3.06
N GLY A 91 8.78 20.17 -3.15
CA GLY A 91 8.77 18.92 -2.40
C GLY A 91 8.19 17.75 -3.17
N ILE A 92 7.47 16.88 -2.46
CA ILE A 92 6.82 15.68 -3.01
C ILE A 92 5.32 15.77 -2.78
N LEU A 93 4.55 15.65 -3.85
CA LEU A 93 3.14 15.32 -3.80
C LEU A 93 2.97 13.81 -3.92
N PHE A 94 2.69 13.16 -2.79
CA PHE A 94 2.41 11.72 -2.75
C PHE A 94 0.92 11.46 -2.85
N PHE A 95 0.50 10.84 -3.95
CA PHE A 95 -0.89 10.57 -4.25
C PHE A 95 -1.19 9.07 -4.13
N ASP A 96 -1.83 8.66 -3.04
CA ASP A 96 -2.15 7.25 -2.80
C ASP A 96 -3.48 6.87 -3.47
N GLU A 97 -3.51 5.77 -4.21
CA GLU A 97 -4.68 5.27 -4.96
C GLU A 97 -5.23 6.28 -5.99
N LEU A 98 -4.35 6.81 -6.86
CA LEU A 98 -4.69 7.83 -7.87
C LEU A 98 -5.88 7.41 -8.75
N ASN A 99 -6.00 6.15 -9.10
CA ASN A 99 -7.09 5.61 -9.92
C ASN A 99 -8.46 5.57 -9.23
N ARG A 100 -8.59 6.06 -8.00
CA ARG A 100 -9.89 6.27 -7.32
C ARG A 100 -10.41 7.69 -7.41
N CYS A 101 -9.66 8.58 -8.05
CA CYS A 101 -10.06 9.98 -8.17
C CYS A 101 -11.03 10.21 -9.32
N PRO A 102 -11.98 11.13 -9.14
CA PRO A 102 -12.83 11.58 -10.24
C PRO A 102 -12.01 12.16 -11.40
N GLU A 103 -12.54 12.04 -12.60
CA GLU A 103 -11.91 12.55 -13.83
C GLU A 103 -11.56 14.05 -13.73
N LYS A 104 -12.43 14.85 -13.09
CA LYS A 104 -12.17 16.28 -12.86
C LYS A 104 -10.89 16.55 -12.10
N VAL A 105 -10.61 15.72 -11.09
CA VAL A 105 -9.39 15.80 -10.27
C VAL A 105 -8.17 15.38 -11.09
N GLN A 106 -8.31 14.33 -11.93
CA GLN A 106 -7.24 13.89 -12.83
C GLN A 106 -6.88 14.98 -13.84
N ASN A 107 -7.87 15.67 -14.41
CA ASN A 107 -7.66 16.77 -15.36
C ASN A 107 -6.99 17.99 -14.70
N ALA A 108 -7.37 18.35 -13.47
CA ALA A 108 -6.71 19.41 -12.73
C ALA A 108 -5.24 19.08 -12.42
N LEU A 109 -4.95 17.82 -12.07
CA LEU A 109 -3.57 17.35 -11.90
C LEU A 109 -2.77 17.41 -13.20
N LEU A 110 -3.37 16.99 -14.32
CA LEU A 110 -2.74 17.01 -15.63
C LEU A 110 -2.27 18.43 -15.98
N GLN A 111 -3.15 19.43 -15.83
CA GLN A 111 -2.81 20.82 -16.10
C GLN A 111 -1.60 21.29 -15.26
N VAL A 112 -1.62 21.02 -13.95
CA VAL A 112 -0.51 21.44 -13.07
C VAL A 112 0.80 20.75 -13.42
N LEU A 113 0.75 19.47 -13.81
CA LEU A 113 1.95 18.70 -14.17
C LEU A 113 2.55 19.16 -15.51
N GLU A 114 1.72 19.60 -16.46
CA GLU A 114 2.17 20.11 -17.76
C GLU A 114 2.72 21.52 -17.70
N GLU A 115 1.95 22.42 -17.10
CA GLU A 115 2.23 23.85 -17.14
C GLU A 115 3.15 24.30 -16.00
N LYS A 116 3.34 23.44 -14.98
CA LYS A 116 3.98 23.80 -13.70
C LYS A 116 3.35 25.03 -13.05
N LYS A 117 2.06 25.20 -13.30
CA LYS A 117 1.24 26.33 -12.82
C LYS A 117 -0.06 25.81 -12.26
N ALA A 118 -0.54 26.43 -11.22
CA ALA A 118 -1.88 26.25 -10.71
C ALA A 118 -2.68 27.51 -10.89
N THR A 119 -3.74 27.43 -11.71
CA THR A 119 -4.68 28.52 -11.91
C THR A 119 -5.81 28.40 -10.91
N ILE A 120 -6.05 29.47 -10.16
CA ILE A 120 -7.18 29.51 -9.24
C ILE A 120 -8.36 30.08 -10.02
N GLY A 121 -9.34 29.24 -10.35
CA GLY A 121 -10.40 29.49 -11.29
C GLY A 121 -11.22 30.79 -11.11
N SER A 122 -11.15 31.43 -9.95
CA SER A 122 -11.84 32.71 -9.69
C SER A 122 -10.94 33.93 -9.86
N TYR A 123 -9.64 33.77 -10.04
CA TYR A 123 -8.69 34.88 -9.97
C TYR A 123 -7.91 35.14 -11.25
N ASP A 124 -7.97 34.28 -12.24
CA ASP A 124 -7.12 34.37 -13.43
C ASP A 124 -5.62 34.54 -13.11
N VAL A 125 -5.19 34.03 -11.95
CA VAL A 125 -3.81 34.17 -11.46
C VAL A 125 -3.13 32.80 -11.47
N ASP A 126 -2.04 32.75 -12.21
CA ASP A 126 -1.18 31.59 -12.27
C ASP A 126 -0.12 31.65 -11.17
N PHE A 127 0.02 30.56 -10.45
CA PHE A 127 1.08 30.37 -9.47
C PHE A 127 2.07 29.32 -9.98
N ASP A 128 3.33 29.66 -10.08
CA ASP A 128 4.40 28.71 -10.37
C ASP A 128 4.49 27.68 -9.24
N ILE A 129 4.46 26.40 -9.60
CA ILE A 129 4.52 25.28 -8.67
C ILE A 129 5.45 24.22 -9.23
N ASP A 130 6.40 23.79 -8.42
CA ASP A 130 7.36 22.75 -8.80
C ASP A 130 7.42 21.69 -7.72
N PHE A 131 7.05 20.45 -8.05
CA PHE A 131 7.10 19.31 -7.14
C PHE A 131 7.34 18.01 -7.90
N ILE A 132 7.85 17.01 -7.19
CA ILE A 132 7.90 15.64 -7.70
C ILE A 132 6.59 14.94 -7.33
N PHE A 133 5.90 14.42 -8.35
CA PHE A 133 4.71 13.60 -8.14
C PHE A 133 5.07 12.13 -7.99
N ILE A 134 4.56 11.51 -6.93
CA ILE A 134 4.66 10.06 -6.71
C ILE A 134 3.25 9.52 -6.49
N GLY A 135 2.68 8.87 -7.51
CA GLY A 135 1.38 8.21 -7.41
C GLY A 135 1.49 6.75 -6.99
N THR A 136 0.40 6.19 -6.49
CA THR A 136 0.21 4.73 -6.40
C THR A 136 -1.05 4.32 -7.14
N MET A 137 -1.00 3.14 -7.75
CA MET A 137 -2.13 2.53 -8.44
C MET A 137 -2.22 1.05 -8.10
N ASN A 138 -3.45 0.55 -7.95
CA ASN A 138 -3.74 -0.86 -7.87
C ASN A 138 -4.47 -1.29 -9.15
N PRO A 139 -3.84 -2.05 -10.05
CA PRO A 139 -4.48 -2.47 -11.31
C PRO A 139 -5.62 -3.49 -11.11
N GLU A 140 -5.66 -4.16 -9.94
CA GLU A 140 -6.68 -5.18 -9.62
C GLU A 140 -7.96 -4.57 -9.03
N ASP A 141 -7.98 -3.27 -8.78
CA ASP A 141 -9.15 -2.60 -8.19
C ASP A 141 -10.19 -2.31 -9.27
N THR A 142 -11.28 -3.07 -9.25
CA THR A 142 -12.39 -2.96 -10.21
C THR A 142 -13.34 -1.79 -9.92
N SER A 143 -13.22 -1.17 -8.76
CA SER A 143 -14.04 -0.03 -8.33
C SER A 143 -13.39 1.32 -8.65
N THR A 144 -12.55 1.38 -9.68
CA THR A 144 -11.75 2.55 -10.03
C THR A 144 -12.09 3.05 -11.43
N GLU A 145 -11.95 4.36 -11.62
CA GLU A 145 -11.96 4.96 -12.93
C GLU A 145 -10.62 4.68 -13.64
N LYS A 146 -10.69 4.47 -14.96
CA LYS A 146 -9.46 4.39 -15.75
C LYS A 146 -8.76 5.74 -15.73
N LEU A 147 -7.45 5.73 -15.43
CA LEU A 147 -6.63 6.90 -15.71
C LEU A 147 -6.60 7.13 -17.22
N SER A 148 -6.77 8.39 -17.65
CA SER A 148 -6.67 8.72 -19.07
C SER A 148 -5.27 8.42 -19.60
N ASP A 149 -5.19 8.00 -20.87
CA ASP A 149 -3.90 7.73 -21.51
C ASP A 149 -3.02 8.98 -21.55
N VAL A 150 -3.65 10.15 -21.68
CA VAL A 150 -2.97 11.45 -21.65
C VAL A 150 -2.31 11.71 -20.29
N LEU A 151 -3.00 11.38 -19.19
CA LEU A 151 -2.42 11.49 -17.85
C LEU A 151 -1.29 10.47 -17.64
N LEU A 152 -1.48 9.22 -18.09
CA LEU A 152 -0.48 8.16 -17.95
C LEU A 152 0.82 8.47 -18.69
N ASP A 153 0.75 9.15 -19.83
CA ASP A 153 1.94 9.53 -20.64
C ASP A 153 2.89 10.49 -19.90
N ARG A 154 2.42 11.18 -18.85
CA ARG A 154 3.23 12.08 -18.00
C ARG A 154 4.04 11.34 -16.93
N PHE A 155 3.81 10.04 -16.77
CA PHE A 155 4.39 9.29 -15.68
C PHE A 155 5.27 8.14 -16.15
N ASP A 156 6.32 7.87 -15.40
CA ASP A 156 7.02 6.60 -15.50
C ASP A 156 6.32 5.57 -14.60
N LEU A 157 5.83 4.47 -15.20
CA LEU A 157 5.16 3.41 -14.46
C LEU A 157 6.18 2.44 -13.90
N ILE A 158 6.26 2.33 -12.58
CA ILE A 158 7.19 1.42 -11.90
C ILE A 158 6.40 0.29 -11.24
N TYR A 159 6.51 -0.90 -11.79
CA TYR A 159 5.80 -2.08 -11.32
C TYR A 159 6.48 -2.69 -10.11
N MET A 160 5.72 -2.84 -9.04
CA MET A 160 6.14 -3.51 -7.81
C MET A 160 5.49 -4.89 -7.71
N HIS A 161 6.30 -5.86 -7.28
CA HIS A 161 5.87 -7.25 -7.11
C HIS A 161 5.95 -7.70 -5.65
N TYR A 162 5.42 -8.88 -5.36
CA TYR A 162 5.64 -9.52 -4.07
C TYR A 162 7.13 -9.81 -3.84
N PRO A 163 7.57 -9.99 -2.58
CA PRO A 163 8.95 -10.34 -2.27
C PRO A 163 9.40 -11.59 -3.06
N GLU A 164 10.58 -11.51 -3.69
CA GLU A 164 11.08 -12.55 -4.60
C GLU A 164 11.27 -13.90 -3.88
N ASN A 165 11.71 -13.88 -2.63
CA ASN A 165 11.98 -15.08 -1.85
C ASN A 165 11.49 -14.97 -0.40
N ILE A 166 11.47 -16.12 0.29
CA ILE A 166 10.98 -16.25 1.65
C ILE A 166 11.81 -15.43 2.64
N ASN A 167 13.14 -15.34 2.45
CA ASN A 167 14.04 -14.63 3.37
C ASN A 167 13.77 -13.12 3.35
N ILE A 168 13.55 -12.53 2.18
CA ILE A 168 13.18 -11.12 2.07
C ILE A 168 11.85 -10.85 2.79
N GLU A 169 10.88 -11.76 2.66
CA GLU A 169 9.59 -11.59 3.33
C GLU A 169 9.73 -11.76 4.85
N LYS A 170 10.58 -12.70 5.33
CA LYS A 170 10.95 -12.83 6.75
C LYS A 170 11.52 -11.51 7.28
N ASP A 171 12.49 -10.94 6.60
CA ASP A 171 13.11 -9.67 6.99
C ASP A 171 12.07 -8.53 7.09
N ILE A 172 11.12 -8.49 6.15
CA ILE A 172 10.02 -7.52 6.20
C ILE A 172 9.14 -7.76 7.43
N VAL A 173 8.74 -9.00 7.67
CA VAL A 173 7.86 -9.36 8.81
C VAL A 173 8.55 -9.04 10.13
N VAL A 174 9.80 -9.42 10.32
CA VAL A 174 10.56 -9.18 11.56
C VAL A 174 10.82 -7.69 11.78
N SER A 175 11.07 -6.92 10.69
CA SER A 175 11.39 -5.49 10.80
C SER A 175 10.18 -4.58 10.90
N LYS A 176 9.00 -4.99 10.43
CA LYS A 176 7.78 -4.17 10.34
C LYS A 176 6.64 -4.67 11.21
N GLY A 177 6.62 -5.97 11.51
CA GLY A 177 5.62 -6.55 12.38
C GLY A 177 5.77 -6.06 13.83
N LYS A 178 4.65 -5.90 14.50
CA LYS A 178 4.63 -5.55 15.92
C LYS A 178 5.13 -6.74 16.72
N LYS A 179 6.18 -6.52 17.48
CA LYS A 179 6.68 -7.50 18.45
C LYS A 179 5.97 -7.29 19.78
N ILE A 180 5.64 -8.41 20.44
CA ILE A 180 5.16 -8.42 21.82
C ILE A 180 6.34 -8.79 22.70
N ASP A 181 6.62 -7.99 23.73
CA ASP A 181 7.73 -8.20 24.64
C ASP A 181 7.59 -9.57 25.36
N ASN A 182 8.70 -10.27 25.47
CA ASN A 182 8.79 -11.61 26.09
C ASN A 182 8.05 -12.73 25.33
N ILE A 183 7.56 -12.50 24.10
CA ILE A 183 7.01 -13.57 23.26
C ILE A 183 7.98 -13.88 22.12
N ILE A 184 8.34 -15.16 22.01
CA ILE A 184 9.32 -15.64 21.03
C ILE A 184 8.59 -16.39 19.91
N VAL A 185 8.89 -16.01 18.67
CA VAL A 185 8.49 -16.74 17.46
C VAL A 185 9.73 -17.44 16.91
N SER A 186 9.72 -18.75 16.85
CA SER A 186 10.83 -19.49 16.28
C SER A 186 10.97 -19.24 14.77
N ASN A 187 12.21 -19.35 14.25
CA ASN A 187 12.43 -19.20 12.81
C ASN A 187 11.63 -20.22 11.99
N LYS A 188 11.49 -21.45 12.49
CA LYS A 188 10.72 -22.52 11.82
C LYS A 188 9.24 -22.11 11.66
N LEU A 189 8.61 -21.58 12.71
CA LEU A 189 7.21 -21.13 12.66
C LEU A 189 7.03 -19.89 11.79
N LEU A 190 7.98 -18.96 11.82
CA LEU A 190 7.97 -17.80 10.94
C LEU A 190 8.07 -18.21 9.47
N GLU A 191 8.95 -19.15 9.15
CA GLU A 191 9.08 -19.72 7.80
C GLU A 191 7.79 -20.41 7.35
N LEU A 192 7.18 -21.19 8.22
CA LEU A 192 5.93 -21.90 7.95
C LEU A 192 4.78 -20.93 7.63
N MET A 193 4.62 -19.86 8.42
CA MET A 193 3.60 -18.84 8.16
C MET A 193 3.80 -18.19 6.78
N ILE A 194 5.03 -17.82 6.45
CA ILE A 194 5.35 -17.15 5.19
C ILE A 194 5.24 -18.13 4.02
N TYR A 195 5.69 -19.35 4.18
CA TYR A 195 5.56 -20.41 3.19
C TYR A 195 4.09 -20.63 2.81
N PHE A 196 3.20 -20.75 3.79
CA PHE A 196 1.77 -20.90 3.53
C PHE A 196 1.18 -19.73 2.79
N ILE A 197 1.51 -18.48 3.16
CA ILE A 197 1.08 -17.29 2.42
C ILE A 197 1.57 -17.32 0.97
N ARG A 198 2.78 -17.78 0.73
CA ARG A 198 3.34 -17.89 -0.63
C ARG A 198 2.63 -18.98 -1.44
N LEU A 199 2.32 -20.12 -0.84
CA LEU A 199 1.50 -21.16 -1.48
C LEU A 199 0.15 -20.61 -1.94
N LEU A 200 -0.55 -19.86 -1.09
CA LEU A 200 -1.80 -19.21 -1.46
C LEU A 200 -1.64 -18.18 -2.60
N ARG A 201 -0.47 -17.52 -2.73
CA ARG A 201 -0.21 -16.62 -3.86
C ARG A 201 -0.03 -17.35 -5.18
N GLU A 202 0.45 -18.58 -5.15
CA GLU A 202 0.64 -19.42 -6.34
C GLU A 202 -0.62 -20.21 -6.69
N ASP A 203 -1.59 -20.26 -5.77
CA ASP A 203 -2.83 -21.00 -5.95
C ASP A 203 -3.68 -20.42 -7.08
N LYS A 204 -3.96 -21.27 -8.08
CA LYS A 204 -4.74 -20.93 -9.26
C LYS A 204 -6.24 -20.77 -8.98
N ASN A 205 -6.73 -21.27 -7.86
CA ASN A 205 -8.11 -21.18 -7.43
C ASN A 205 -8.46 -19.82 -6.80
N LEU A 206 -7.44 -19.02 -6.48
CA LEU A 206 -7.63 -17.71 -5.91
C LEU A 206 -7.60 -16.63 -7.00
N GLU A 207 -8.64 -15.81 -7.04
CA GLU A 207 -8.73 -14.58 -7.82
C GLU A 207 -7.98 -13.45 -7.10
N LYS A 208 -8.26 -13.23 -5.81
CA LYS A 208 -7.53 -12.29 -4.95
C LYS A 208 -6.57 -13.05 -4.04
N LYS A 209 -5.32 -12.67 -4.07
CA LYS A 209 -4.22 -13.33 -3.36
C LYS A 209 -3.81 -12.55 -2.10
N PRO A 210 -3.35 -13.23 -1.04
CA PRO A 210 -2.96 -12.56 0.19
C PRO A 210 -1.68 -11.74 0.00
N SER A 211 -1.66 -10.52 0.52
CA SER A 211 -0.49 -9.64 0.50
C SER A 211 0.46 -9.90 1.67
N VAL A 212 1.58 -9.16 1.70
CA VAL A 212 2.52 -9.18 2.85
C VAL A 212 1.85 -8.76 4.18
N ARG A 213 0.73 -8.02 4.11
CA ARG A 213 -0.09 -7.73 5.30
C ARG A 213 -0.65 -8.99 5.96
N ALA A 214 -0.85 -10.05 5.18
CA ALA A 214 -1.27 -11.34 5.73
C ALA A 214 -0.16 -11.99 6.56
N SER A 215 1.08 -11.99 6.05
CA SER A 215 2.26 -12.49 6.77
C SER A 215 2.50 -11.71 8.08
N LEU A 216 2.38 -10.39 8.02
CA LEU A 216 2.42 -9.52 9.22
C LEU A 216 1.30 -9.87 10.21
N GLY A 217 0.07 -10.03 9.72
CA GLY A 217 -1.09 -10.36 10.54
C GLY A 217 -0.94 -11.72 11.25
N LEU A 218 -0.44 -12.75 10.58
CA LEU A 218 -0.17 -14.05 11.20
C LEU A 218 0.90 -13.91 12.29
N TYR A 219 2.01 -13.25 11.99
CA TYR A 219 3.09 -13.02 12.94
C TYR A 219 2.64 -12.27 14.19
N GLU A 220 1.84 -11.21 14.04
CA GLU A 220 1.35 -10.41 15.16
C GLU A 220 0.28 -11.13 15.98
N ARG A 221 -0.66 -11.78 15.31
CA ARG A 221 -1.80 -12.45 15.96
C ARG A 221 -1.40 -13.74 16.67
N SER A 222 -0.44 -14.51 16.13
CA SER A 222 0.07 -15.70 16.82
C SER A 222 0.81 -15.35 18.11
N GLN A 223 1.55 -14.24 18.17
CA GLN A 223 2.15 -13.74 19.40
C GLN A 223 1.08 -13.34 20.43
N SER A 224 0.02 -12.65 19.98
CA SER A 224 -1.09 -12.27 20.85
C SER A 224 -1.80 -13.50 21.42
N ASN A 225 -1.97 -14.55 20.61
CA ASN A 225 -2.62 -15.80 21.06
C ASN A 225 -1.77 -16.53 22.10
N ALA A 226 -0.45 -16.63 21.89
CA ALA A 226 0.47 -17.19 22.87
C ALA A 226 0.42 -16.44 24.22
N LEU A 227 0.38 -15.10 24.17
CA LEU A 227 0.26 -14.26 25.37
C LEU A 227 -1.05 -14.51 26.10
N LEU A 228 -2.19 -14.57 25.41
CA LEU A 228 -3.50 -14.86 26.00
C LEU A 228 -3.51 -16.24 26.69
N ASN A 229 -2.77 -17.18 26.17
CA ASN A 229 -2.59 -18.52 26.75
C ASN A 229 -1.44 -18.60 27.78
N ASN A 230 -0.93 -17.45 28.26
CA ASN A 230 0.16 -17.36 29.24
C ASN A 230 1.44 -18.09 28.83
N ARG A 231 1.73 -18.16 27.53
CA ARG A 231 2.93 -18.79 26.98
C ARG A 231 3.93 -17.73 26.47
N LYS A 232 5.21 -18.01 26.65
CA LYS A 232 6.31 -17.16 26.14
C LYS A 232 6.71 -17.51 24.71
N ASN A 233 6.41 -18.74 24.28
CA ASN A 233 6.73 -19.22 22.95
C ASN A 233 5.45 -19.40 22.13
N VAL A 234 5.47 -18.90 20.91
CA VAL A 234 4.42 -19.18 19.93
C VAL A 234 4.49 -20.67 19.54
N THR A 235 3.34 -21.30 19.45
CA THR A 235 3.20 -22.71 19.02
C THR A 235 2.47 -22.78 17.68
N PHE A 236 2.43 -23.97 17.12
CA PHE A 236 1.67 -24.25 15.89
C PHE A 236 0.17 -23.95 16.06
N ASP A 237 -0.38 -24.32 17.22
CA ASP A 237 -1.80 -24.09 17.52
C ASP A 237 -2.16 -22.60 17.52
N ASP A 238 -1.25 -21.72 17.98
CA ASP A 238 -1.46 -20.28 17.92
C ASP A 238 -1.64 -19.76 16.48
N ILE A 239 -0.96 -20.39 15.53
CA ILE A 239 -1.12 -20.07 14.11
C ILE A 239 -2.46 -20.60 13.60
N LYS A 240 -2.79 -21.85 13.94
CA LYS A 240 -4.03 -22.51 13.55
C LYS A 240 -5.27 -21.74 14.02
N ASP A 241 -5.26 -21.28 15.25
CA ASP A 241 -6.36 -20.53 15.86
C ASP A 241 -6.63 -19.17 15.18
N VAL A 242 -5.59 -18.51 14.66
CA VAL A 242 -5.72 -17.17 14.10
C VAL A 242 -5.79 -17.16 12.57
N ILE A 243 -5.45 -18.24 11.90
CA ILE A 243 -5.23 -18.28 10.45
C ILE A 243 -6.47 -17.86 9.66
N ILE A 244 -7.64 -18.36 10.02
CA ILE A 244 -8.92 -18.04 9.35
C ILE A 244 -9.23 -16.56 9.50
N SER A 245 -9.20 -16.04 10.73
CA SER A 245 -9.52 -14.65 11.01
C SER A 245 -8.55 -13.67 10.35
N VAL A 246 -7.31 -14.10 10.08
CA VAL A 246 -6.32 -13.30 9.38
C VAL A 246 -6.46 -13.40 7.86
N LEU A 247 -6.83 -14.55 7.30
CA LEU A 247 -6.74 -14.80 5.86
C LEU A 247 -8.06 -14.78 5.10
N ALA A 248 -9.18 -15.19 5.70
CA ALA A 248 -10.44 -15.40 4.97
C ALA A 248 -10.88 -14.16 4.17
N HIS A 249 -10.83 -12.98 4.78
CA HIS A 249 -11.20 -11.72 4.13
C HIS A 249 -10.12 -11.16 3.17
N ARG A 250 -8.92 -11.75 3.15
CA ARG A 250 -7.79 -11.33 2.31
C ARG A 250 -7.66 -12.12 1.02
N VAL A 251 -8.43 -13.19 0.88
CA VAL A 251 -8.50 -14.00 -0.32
C VAL A 251 -9.87 -13.90 -0.97
N ARG A 252 -9.95 -14.17 -2.26
CA ARG A 252 -11.20 -14.36 -2.99
C ARG A 252 -11.05 -15.60 -3.85
N LEU A 253 -11.99 -16.52 -3.72
CA LEU A 253 -12.07 -17.71 -4.56
C LEU A 253 -12.58 -17.35 -5.96
N LYS A 254 -12.07 -18.02 -6.97
CA LYS A 254 -12.64 -17.93 -8.31
C LYS A 254 -14.09 -18.42 -8.34
N PRO A 255 -14.93 -17.94 -9.27
CA PRO A 255 -16.33 -18.37 -9.36
C PRO A 255 -16.50 -19.89 -9.40
N SER A 256 -15.63 -20.61 -10.11
CA SER A 256 -15.64 -22.08 -10.21
C SER A 256 -15.55 -22.81 -8.87
N ILE A 257 -14.91 -22.21 -7.86
CA ILE A 257 -14.72 -22.80 -6.53
C ILE A 257 -15.66 -22.20 -5.50
N LYS A 258 -16.00 -20.91 -5.63
CA LYS A 258 -16.84 -20.18 -4.69
C LYS A 258 -18.22 -20.82 -4.46
N TYR A 259 -18.76 -21.54 -5.45
CA TYR A 259 -20.04 -22.26 -5.33
C TYR A 259 -19.92 -23.57 -4.55
N LEU A 260 -18.71 -24.11 -4.38
CA LEU A 260 -18.45 -25.38 -3.71
C LEU A 260 -17.97 -25.19 -2.26
N GLN A 261 -17.30 -24.08 -1.98
CA GLN A 261 -16.63 -23.89 -0.71
C GLN A 261 -16.53 -22.39 -0.38
N ASN A 262 -16.67 -22.03 0.91
CA ASN A 262 -16.40 -20.68 1.38
C ASN A 262 -14.89 -20.45 1.62
N PRO A 263 -14.41 -19.20 1.77
CA PRO A 263 -13.01 -18.91 1.99
C PRO A 263 -12.42 -19.50 3.27
N GLU A 264 -13.22 -19.62 4.34
CA GLU A 264 -12.80 -20.15 5.63
C GLU A 264 -12.48 -21.65 5.51
N ASP A 265 -13.40 -22.42 4.96
CA ASP A 265 -13.22 -23.85 4.75
C ASP A 265 -12.09 -24.13 3.76
N TYR A 266 -11.99 -23.29 2.72
CA TYR A 266 -10.90 -23.40 1.75
C TYR A 266 -9.52 -23.23 2.41
N ILE A 267 -9.34 -22.18 3.21
CA ILE A 267 -8.07 -21.93 3.90
C ILE A 267 -7.75 -23.05 4.88
N SER A 268 -8.74 -23.51 5.67
CA SER A 268 -8.55 -24.62 6.58
C SER A 268 -8.09 -25.88 5.85
N SER A 269 -8.76 -26.25 4.77
CA SER A 269 -8.41 -27.44 3.99
C SER A 269 -7.02 -27.32 3.34
N GLN A 270 -6.67 -26.13 2.82
CA GLN A 270 -5.34 -25.89 2.26
C GLN A 270 -4.24 -25.91 3.32
N PHE A 271 -4.52 -25.39 4.51
CA PHE A 271 -3.57 -25.42 5.60
C PHE A 271 -3.32 -26.83 6.09
N GLU A 272 -4.37 -27.62 6.31
CA GLU A 272 -4.26 -29.04 6.71
C GLU A 272 -3.49 -29.82 5.65
N LYS A 273 -3.91 -29.77 4.40
CA LYS A 273 -3.28 -30.50 3.30
C LYS A 273 -1.80 -30.20 3.09
N ASN A 274 -1.40 -28.92 3.18
CA ASN A 274 -0.04 -28.52 2.79
C ASN A 274 0.92 -28.39 3.97
N ILE A 275 0.39 -28.28 5.18
CA ILE A 275 1.20 -28.00 6.37
C ILE A 275 1.07 -29.11 7.40
N VAL A 276 -0.14 -29.60 7.67
CA VAL A 276 -0.37 -30.62 8.70
C VAL A 276 -0.03 -32.02 8.17
N ASP A 277 -0.47 -32.33 6.95
CA ASP A 277 -0.26 -33.63 6.30
C ASP A 277 1.13 -33.79 5.66
N SER A 278 1.92 -32.72 5.57
CA SER A 278 3.26 -32.79 5.03
C SER A 278 4.23 -33.38 6.06
N ASP A 279 5.10 -34.33 5.63
CA ASP A 279 6.21 -34.92 6.41
C ASP A 279 7.14 -33.89 7.07
N VAL A 280 6.99 -32.60 6.66
CA VAL A 280 7.64 -31.46 7.28
C VAL A 280 7.34 -31.33 8.79
N LEU A 281 6.23 -31.90 9.28
CA LEU A 281 5.92 -31.93 10.70
C LEU A 281 6.48 -33.20 11.42
N GLU A 282 6.69 -34.31 10.72
CA GLU A 282 7.25 -35.52 11.35
C GLU A 282 8.73 -35.35 11.72
N GLU A 283 9.53 -34.71 10.86
CA GLU A 283 10.89 -34.29 11.23
C GLU A 283 10.91 -33.27 12.38
N LYS A 284 9.81 -32.53 12.58
CA LYS A 284 9.72 -31.46 13.59
C LYS A 284 9.17 -31.89 14.94
N LYS A 285 8.49 -33.05 15.04
CA LYS A 285 8.09 -33.64 16.32
C LYS A 285 9.27 -34.24 17.10
N GLY A 286 10.34 -34.62 16.41
CA GLY A 286 11.56 -35.10 17.03
C GLY A 286 12.44 -34.02 17.69
N ASP A 287 12.29 -32.76 17.29
CA ASP A 287 13.09 -31.61 17.80
C ASP A 287 12.37 -30.81 18.92
N LEU A 288 11.21 -31.27 19.37
CA LEU A 288 10.37 -30.62 20.40
C LEU A 288 10.31 -31.38 21.74
N LEU A 289 11.13 -32.45 21.86
CA LEU A 289 11.35 -33.16 23.13
C LEU A 289 12.79 -32.80 23.65
#